data_a32cc054ac1ce04bf475005c09bd4747
#
_entry.id   a32cc054ac1ce04bf475005c09bd4747
#
_cell.length_a   1.000
_cell.length_b   1.000
_cell.length_c   1.000
_cell.angle_alpha   90.00
_cell.angle_beta   90.00
_cell.angle_gamma   90.00
#
_symmetry.space_group_name_H-M   'P 1'
#
loop_
_entity.id
_entity.type
_entity.pdbx_description
1 polymer ?
#
loop_
_entity_poly.entity_id
_entity_poly.type
_entity_poly.pdbx_seq_one_letter_code
_entity_poly.pdbx_strand_id
1 'polypeptide(L)'
;MVYVPAGSQVKLNRLNGDARITIAAAQGKPGGSPALIRADEAALNRVGKDNWTRTVYTHIANNIDAARLIAGETVNQPGGWSSCPPHKHDRFAPPTEVPMEEIYYFQVELRQGFGFMRVYTAPGDSDGFDHAYAVENGDTVLIPRGYHPVVACPGYALNYTWVLAGEGRTYGAWSDDPNHAWIKQA
;
A
#
# COMPACT_ATOMS: atom_id res chain seq x y z
N MET A 1 3.51 -4.11 -13.67
CA MET A 1 4.56 -3.46 -12.84
C MET A 1 5.93 -3.98 -13.28
N VAL A 2 7.02 -3.21 -13.05
CA VAL A 2 8.39 -3.66 -13.33
C VAL A 2 9.20 -3.51 -12.05
N TYR A 3 9.84 -4.58 -11.61
CA TYR A 3 10.83 -4.56 -10.55
C TYR A 3 12.23 -4.39 -11.15
N VAL A 4 13.01 -3.50 -10.59
CA VAL A 4 14.39 -3.27 -11.00
C VAL A 4 15.28 -3.32 -9.75
N PRO A 5 16.22 -4.27 -9.66
CA PRO A 5 17.10 -4.40 -8.51
C PRO A 5 18.11 -3.25 -8.44
N ALA A 6 18.62 -2.99 -7.23
CA ALA A 6 19.66 -2.00 -7.00
C ALA A 6 20.91 -2.28 -7.86
N GLY A 7 21.53 -1.23 -8.39
CA GLY A 7 22.69 -1.33 -9.30
C GLY A 7 22.33 -1.54 -10.77
N SER A 8 21.05 -1.68 -11.12
CA SER A 8 20.60 -1.79 -12.50
C SER A 8 20.35 -0.44 -13.14
N GLN A 9 20.50 -0.38 -14.47
CA GLN A 9 20.11 0.78 -15.27
C GLN A 9 18.76 0.53 -15.93
N VAL A 10 17.90 1.54 -15.93
CA VAL A 10 16.59 1.53 -16.59
C VAL A 10 16.59 2.57 -17.69
N LYS A 11 16.15 2.16 -18.88
CA LYS A 11 15.87 3.07 -19.98
C LYS A 11 14.40 3.02 -20.33
N LEU A 12 13.72 4.15 -20.21
CA LEU A 12 12.33 4.31 -20.62
C LEU A 12 12.27 4.92 -22.01
N ASN A 13 11.66 4.21 -22.95
CA ASN A 13 11.43 4.72 -24.31
C ASN A 13 9.93 4.83 -24.55
N ARG A 14 9.47 6.03 -24.92
CA ARG A 14 8.10 6.22 -25.41
C ARG A 14 8.02 5.74 -26.84
N LEU A 15 7.15 4.78 -27.12
CA LEU A 15 6.92 4.28 -28.46
C LEU A 15 5.79 5.05 -29.14
N ASN A 16 4.68 5.31 -28.44
CA ASN A 16 3.53 6.07 -28.93
C ASN A 16 2.70 6.59 -27.74
N GLY A 17 1.89 7.63 -27.97
CA GLY A 17 0.97 8.19 -26.98
C GLY A 17 1.64 8.78 -25.75
N ASP A 18 0.83 9.12 -24.74
CA ASP A 18 1.28 9.57 -23.42
C ASP A 18 1.17 8.44 -22.39
N ALA A 19 2.11 8.38 -21.47
CA ALA A 19 2.11 7.42 -20.38
C ALA A 19 2.38 8.12 -19.04
N ARG A 20 1.66 7.73 -18.01
CA ARG A 20 1.97 8.10 -16.63
C ARG A 20 2.76 6.94 -16.00
N ILE A 21 3.89 7.24 -15.42
CA ILE A 21 4.77 6.25 -14.79
C ILE A 21 5.00 6.69 -13.35
N THR A 22 4.72 5.80 -12.40
CA THR A 22 5.07 5.98 -11.00
C THR A 22 6.34 5.19 -10.71
N ILE A 23 7.33 5.82 -10.10
CA ILE A 23 8.58 5.18 -9.69
C ILE A 23 8.66 5.25 -8.17
N ALA A 24 8.67 4.10 -7.53
CA ALA A 24 8.93 3.96 -6.09
C ALA A 24 10.26 3.23 -5.89
N ALA A 25 11.10 3.75 -5.00
CA ALA A 25 12.41 3.19 -4.75
C ALA A 25 12.72 3.13 -3.26
N ALA A 26 13.48 2.12 -2.86
CA ALA A 26 14.06 1.99 -1.53
C ALA A 26 15.54 1.65 -1.65
N GLN A 27 16.33 2.04 -0.65
CA GLN A 27 17.72 1.62 -0.57
C GLN A 27 17.79 0.09 -0.46
N GLY A 28 18.68 -0.53 -1.23
CA GLY A 28 18.86 -1.97 -1.24
C GLY A 28 20.27 -2.36 -1.61
N LYS A 29 20.66 -3.58 -1.24
CA LYS A 29 21.91 -4.16 -1.73
C LYS A 29 21.74 -4.54 -3.20
N PRO A 30 22.80 -4.40 -4.04
CA PRO A 30 22.77 -4.94 -5.39
C PRO A 30 22.51 -6.45 -5.37
N GLY A 31 21.78 -6.94 -6.36
CA GLY A 31 21.45 -8.36 -6.50
C GLY A 31 20.00 -8.58 -6.96
N GLY A 32 19.68 -9.81 -7.27
CA GLY A 32 18.41 -10.20 -7.87
C GLY A 32 18.39 -9.93 -9.38
N SER A 33 17.24 -10.17 -9.99
CA SER A 33 17.01 -9.98 -11.42
C SER A 33 15.85 -9.04 -11.66
N PRO A 34 15.90 -8.21 -12.71
CA PRO A 34 14.73 -7.45 -13.14
C PRO A 34 13.56 -8.39 -13.46
N ALA A 35 12.36 -7.97 -13.10
CA ALA A 35 11.15 -8.74 -13.37
C ALA A 35 10.07 -7.84 -13.95
N LEU A 36 9.40 -8.34 -14.99
CA LEU A 36 8.16 -7.77 -15.50
C LEU A 36 7.01 -8.57 -14.88
N ILE A 37 6.12 -7.88 -14.19
CA ILE A 37 4.89 -8.43 -13.66
C ILE A 37 3.75 -7.88 -14.49
N ARG A 38 3.11 -8.74 -15.27
CA ARG A 38 1.96 -8.38 -16.11
C ARG A 38 0.72 -8.16 -15.25
N ALA A 39 -0.25 -7.44 -15.76
CA ALA A 39 -1.48 -7.16 -15.01
C ALA A 39 -2.26 -8.43 -14.67
N ASP A 40 -2.25 -9.41 -15.55
CA ASP A 40 -2.90 -10.71 -15.39
C ASP A 40 -2.12 -11.70 -14.49
N GLU A 41 -0.90 -11.38 -14.13
CA GLU A 41 -0.05 -12.17 -13.22
C GLU A 41 -0.15 -11.70 -11.76
N ALA A 42 -0.76 -10.55 -11.51
CA ALA A 42 -0.97 -10.06 -10.16
C ALA A 42 -1.93 -10.98 -9.38
N ALA A 43 -1.56 -11.32 -8.14
CA ALA A 43 -2.45 -12.07 -7.27
C ALA A 43 -3.64 -11.18 -6.89
N LEU A 44 -4.85 -11.60 -7.30
CA LEU A 44 -6.09 -10.88 -7.03
C LEU A 44 -6.78 -11.48 -5.81
N ASN A 45 -7.08 -10.63 -4.82
CA ASN A 45 -7.83 -11.01 -3.64
C ASN A 45 -8.99 -10.02 -3.41
N ARG A 46 -10.18 -10.55 -3.13
CA ARG A 46 -11.28 -9.78 -2.54
C ARG A 46 -11.22 -9.92 -1.03
N VAL A 47 -11.11 -8.80 -0.34
CA VAL A 47 -10.89 -8.75 1.10
C VAL A 47 -11.97 -7.89 1.74
N GLY A 48 -12.40 -8.28 2.94
CA GLY A 48 -13.40 -7.56 3.71
C GLY A 48 -14.82 -7.99 3.39
N LYS A 49 -15.78 -7.25 3.94
CA LYS A 49 -17.22 -7.43 3.73
C LYS A 49 -17.93 -6.08 3.76
N ASP A 50 -19.16 -6.03 3.36
CA ASP A 50 -19.99 -4.83 3.36
C ASP A 50 -19.25 -3.61 2.76
N ASN A 51 -19.25 -2.48 3.46
CA ASN A 51 -18.64 -1.24 3.00
C ASN A 51 -17.10 -1.20 3.13
N TRP A 52 -16.45 -2.28 3.59
CA TRP A 52 -15.00 -2.40 3.60
C TRP A 52 -14.47 -3.52 2.69
N THR A 53 -15.32 -4.01 1.79
CA THR A 53 -14.91 -4.88 0.68
C THR A 53 -14.08 -4.09 -0.31
N ARG A 54 -12.90 -4.60 -0.64
CA ARG A 54 -11.99 -4.03 -1.64
C ARG A 54 -11.33 -5.13 -2.45
N THR A 55 -10.84 -4.75 -3.61
CA THR A 55 -10.02 -5.63 -4.45
C THR A 55 -8.55 -5.26 -4.26
N VAL A 56 -7.72 -6.25 -3.97
CA VAL A 56 -6.27 -6.08 -3.78
C VAL A 56 -5.54 -6.86 -4.87
N TYR A 57 -4.68 -6.17 -5.60
CA TYR A 57 -3.76 -6.74 -6.58
C TYR A 57 -2.35 -6.71 -5.99
N THR A 58 -1.79 -7.87 -5.70
CA THR A 58 -0.42 -7.98 -5.20
C THR A 58 0.51 -8.30 -6.36
N HIS A 59 1.38 -7.36 -6.70
CA HIS A 59 2.31 -7.49 -7.81
C HIS A 59 3.67 -8.04 -7.37
N ILE A 60 4.22 -7.49 -6.30
CA ILE A 60 5.53 -7.86 -5.76
C ILE A 60 5.36 -8.27 -4.31
N ALA A 61 5.57 -9.54 -4.03
CA ALA A 61 5.60 -10.13 -2.70
C ALA A 61 6.61 -11.29 -2.70
N ASN A 62 6.20 -12.47 -2.27
CA ASN A 62 7.06 -13.66 -2.25
C ASN A 62 7.30 -14.26 -3.65
N ASN A 63 6.58 -13.80 -4.66
CA ASN A 63 6.71 -14.22 -6.06
C ASN A 63 7.94 -13.62 -6.76
N ILE A 64 8.52 -12.55 -6.21
CA ILE A 64 9.68 -11.85 -6.77
C ILE A 64 10.78 -11.78 -5.72
N ASP A 65 12.00 -12.09 -6.13
CA ASP A 65 13.20 -11.90 -5.29
C ASP A 65 13.59 -10.43 -5.26
N ALA A 66 12.76 -9.63 -4.59
CA ALA A 66 13.02 -8.21 -4.39
C ALA A 66 13.73 -7.99 -3.06
N ALA A 67 14.75 -7.13 -3.04
CA ALA A 67 15.57 -6.92 -1.86
C ALA A 67 14.78 -6.38 -0.65
N ARG A 68 13.88 -5.41 -0.87
CA ARG A 68 13.13 -4.75 0.20
C ARG A 68 11.67 -4.46 -0.14
N LEU A 69 11.32 -4.39 -1.42
CA LEU A 69 10.02 -3.92 -1.85
C LEU A 69 8.95 -5.01 -1.83
N ILE A 70 7.78 -4.63 -1.33
CA ILE A 70 6.51 -5.31 -1.56
C ILE A 70 5.59 -4.26 -2.19
N ALA A 71 4.86 -4.59 -3.23
CA ALA A 71 4.03 -3.62 -3.92
C ALA A 71 2.76 -4.22 -4.52
N GLY A 72 1.72 -3.41 -4.52
CA GLY A 72 0.45 -3.77 -5.13
C GLY A 72 -0.48 -2.57 -5.24
N GLU A 73 -1.74 -2.87 -5.51
CA GLU A 73 -2.79 -1.89 -5.70
C GLU A 73 -4.04 -2.31 -4.93
N THR A 74 -4.75 -1.33 -4.39
CA THR A 74 -6.05 -1.54 -3.78
C THR A 74 -7.09 -0.69 -4.48
N VAL A 75 -8.21 -1.32 -4.82
CA VAL A 75 -9.36 -0.66 -5.46
C VAL A 75 -10.51 -0.63 -4.47
N ASN A 76 -10.85 0.58 -4.01
CA ASN A 76 -12.01 0.85 -3.18
C ASN A 76 -13.18 1.27 -4.04
N GLN A 77 -14.33 0.65 -3.80
CA GLN A 77 -15.59 1.13 -4.37
C GLN A 77 -16.00 2.47 -3.73
N PRO A 78 -16.87 3.26 -4.37
CA PRO A 78 -17.40 4.49 -3.80
C PRO A 78 -17.97 4.29 -2.38
N GLY A 79 -17.52 5.11 -1.43
CA GLY A 79 -17.86 4.99 0.00
C GLY A 79 -17.21 3.82 0.73
N GLY A 80 -16.37 3.05 0.06
CA GLY A 80 -15.72 1.87 0.61
C GLY A 80 -14.48 2.19 1.46
N TRP A 81 -14.25 1.35 2.47
CA TRP A 81 -13.08 1.41 3.34
C TRP A 81 -12.04 0.36 2.97
N SER A 82 -10.78 0.68 3.23
CA SER A 82 -9.64 -0.26 3.14
C SER A 82 -8.64 -0.04 4.27
N SER A 83 -7.64 -0.93 4.36
CA SER A 83 -6.80 -1.04 5.55
C SER A 83 -7.65 -1.13 6.81
N CYS A 84 -8.77 -1.86 6.70
CA CYS A 84 -9.76 -2.06 7.75
C CYS A 84 -9.84 -3.56 8.07
N PRO A 85 -9.78 -3.97 9.37
CA PRO A 85 -9.46 -3.11 10.50
C PRO A 85 -8.16 -2.34 10.32
N PRO A 86 -8.00 -1.17 10.99
CA PRO A 86 -6.71 -0.48 10.98
C PRO A 86 -5.58 -1.40 11.43
N HIS A 87 -4.48 -1.41 10.69
CA HIS A 87 -3.32 -2.26 10.99
C HIS A 87 -2.03 -1.47 10.85
N LYS A 88 -0.95 -1.98 11.43
CA LYS A 88 0.38 -1.39 11.40
C LYS A 88 1.46 -2.47 11.25
N HIS A 89 2.63 -2.06 10.78
CA HIS A 89 3.81 -2.90 10.60
C HIS A 89 5.07 -2.07 10.90
N ASP A 90 5.21 -1.66 12.16
CA ASP A 90 6.26 -0.76 12.63
C ASP A 90 7.10 -1.34 13.78
N ARG A 91 6.80 -2.58 14.20
CA ARG A 91 7.48 -3.26 15.29
C ARG A 91 8.11 -4.56 14.84
N PHE A 92 9.30 -4.86 15.36
CA PHE A 92 9.94 -6.14 15.14
C PHE A 92 9.41 -7.18 16.13
N ALA A 93 8.46 -7.98 15.70
CA ALA A 93 7.84 -9.07 16.46
C ALA A 93 7.46 -10.25 15.53
N PRO A 94 8.43 -10.84 14.81
CA PRO A 94 8.15 -11.93 13.89
C PRO A 94 7.61 -13.17 14.63
N PRO A 95 6.72 -13.98 14.02
CA PRO A 95 6.23 -13.81 12.65
C PRO A 95 5.05 -12.85 12.52
N THR A 96 4.54 -12.28 13.61
CA THR A 96 3.29 -11.52 13.66
C THR A 96 3.42 -10.16 12.99
N GLU A 97 4.51 -9.45 13.24
CA GLU A 97 4.73 -8.11 12.73
C GLU A 97 6.21 -7.90 12.39
N VAL A 98 6.47 -7.26 11.26
CA VAL A 98 7.82 -6.83 10.87
C VAL A 98 7.80 -5.36 10.44
N PRO A 99 8.84 -4.58 10.79
CA PRO A 99 8.85 -3.16 10.46
C PRO A 99 9.07 -2.96 8.95
N MET A 100 8.14 -2.24 8.34
CA MET A 100 8.19 -1.80 6.95
C MET A 100 7.62 -0.39 6.88
N GLU A 101 8.33 0.54 6.27
CA GLU A 101 7.77 1.82 5.88
C GLU A 101 6.87 1.63 4.66
N GLU A 102 5.86 2.46 4.52
CA GLU A 102 4.92 2.35 3.42
C GLU A 102 4.60 3.71 2.81
N ILE A 103 4.26 3.69 1.54
CA ILE A 103 3.69 4.85 0.84
C ILE A 103 2.42 4.42 0.12
N TYR A 104 1.42 5.32 0.09
CA TYR A 104 0.23 5.20 -0.75
C TYR A 104 0.24 6.31 -1.79
N TYR A 105 0.21 5.93 -3.07
CA TYR A 105 -0.02 6.84 -4.20
C TYR A 105 -1.46 6.70 -4.66
N PHE A 106 -2.24 7.78 -4.54
CA PHE A 106 -3.68 7.78 -4.78
C PHE A 106 -4.04 8.09 -6.22
N GLN A 107 -5.04 7.37 -6.70
CA GLN A 107 -5.66 7.58 -8.01
C GLN A 107 -7.18 7.58 -7.80
N VAL A 108 -7.81 8.73 -8.00
CA VAL A 108 -9.24 8.88 -7.84
C VAL A 108 -9.87 9.05 -9.22
N GLU A 109 -10.91 8.28 -9.48
CA GLU A 109 -11.69 8.44 -10.69
C GLU A 109 -12.44 9.78 -10.63
N LEU A 110 -12.44 10.53 -11.71
CA LEU A 110 -12.91 11.89 -11.83
C LEU A 110 -12.04 12.91 -11.06
N ARG A 111 -11.80 14.04 -11.72
CA ARG A 111 -10.83 15.06 -11.27
C ARG A 111 -11.15 15.67 -9.89
N GLN A 112 -12.42 15.80 -9.56
CA GLN A 112 -12.89 16.37 -8.28
C GLN A 112 -13.07 15.33 -7.18
N GLY A 113 -12.79 14.06 -7.45
CA GLY A 113 -12.94 12.98 -6.50
C GLY A 113 -11.89 13.06 -5.39
N PHE A 114 -12.26 12.61 -4.21
CA PHE A 114 -11.40 12.59 -3.04
C PHE A 114 -11.73 11.43 -2.10
N GLY A 115 -10.88 11.23 -1.12
CA GLY A 115 -11.09 10.34 0.01
C GLY A 115 -10.43 10.87 1.25
N PHE A 116 -10.40 10.05 2.30
CA PHE A 116 -9.69 10.37 3.53
C PHE A 116 -8.82 9.21 3.97
N MET A 117 -7.70 9.55 4.56
CA MET A 117 -6.79 8.61 5.20
C MET A 117 -6.46 9.14 6.60
N ARG A 118 -6.54 8.27 7.61
CA ARG A 118 -6.03 8.56 8.94
C ARG A 118 -4.75 7.78 9.16
N VAL A 119 -3.71 8.43 9.69
CA VAL A 119 -2.48 7.77 10.13
C VAL A 119 -2.29 8.11 11.60
N TYR A 120 -2.25 7.09 12.47
CA TYR A 120 -2.17 7.30 13.90
C TYR A 120 -1.40 6.20 14.61
N THR A 121 -0.81 6.53 15.73
CA THR A 121 -0.06 5.58 16.57
C THR A 121 -0.91 5.00 17.70
N ALA A 122 -0.41 3.94 18.33
CA ALA A 122 -1.08 3.37 19.50
C ALA A 122 -1.14 4.37 20.67
N PRO A 123 -2.20 4.31 21.50
CA PRO A 123 -2.26 5.12 22.72
C PRO A 123 -1.05 4.86 23.62
N GLY A 124 -0.43 5.94 24.14
CA GLY A 124 0.73 5.85 25.04
C GLY A 124 2.08 5.80 24.32
N ASP A 125 2.12 5.89 23.00
CA ASP A 125 3.36 6.11 22.25
C ASP A 125 3.92 7.49 22.58
N SER A 126 5.17 7.58 23.07
CA SER A 126 5.81 8.82 23.51
C SER A 126 5.94 9.86 22.38
N ASP A 127 6.12 9.39 21.15
CA ASP A 127 6.20 10.21 19.94
C ASP A 127 4.94 10.06 19.08
N GLY A 128 3.80 9.84 19.76
CA GLY A 128 2.53 9.55 19.12
C GLY A 128 1.99 10.69 18.28
N PHE A 129 1.28 10.33 17.22
CA PHE A 129 0.57 11.27 16.36
C PHE A 129 -0.77 10.69 15.92
N ASP A 130 -1.65 11.58 15.46
CA ASP A 130 -2.96 11.25 14.91
C ASP A 130 -3.32 12.32 13.86
N HIS A 131 -3.21 11.95 12.60
CA HIS A 131 -3.45 12.86 11.48
C HIS A 131 -4.49 12.29 10.53
N ALA A 132 -5.35 13.16 10.03
CA ALA A 132 -6.29 12.85 8.96
C ALA A 132 -5.95 13.69 7.72
N TYR A 133 -5.86 13.04 6.60
CA TYR A 133 -5.54 13.65 5.31
C TYR A 133 -6.73 13.52 4.37
N ALA A 134 -7.14 14.63 3.75
CA ALA A 134 -7.89 14.54 2.50
C ALA A 134 -6.92 14.15 1.40
N VAL A 135 -7.29 13.17 0.59
CA VAL A 135 -6.46 12.66 -0.52
C VAL A 135 -7.19 12.77 -1.84
N GLU A 136 -6.50 13.27 -2.83
CA GLU A 136 -7.00 13.51 -4.19
C GLU A 136 -6.17 12.72 -5.21
N ASN A 137 -6.56 12.81 -6.47
CA ASN A 137 -5.86 12.13 -7.56
C ASN A 137 -4.43 12.66 -7.76
N GLY A 138 -3.44 11.82 -7.55
CA GLY A 138 -2.01 12.13 -7.66
C GLY A 138 -1.31 12.37 -6.33
N ASP A 139 -2.03 12.39 -5.22
CA ASP A 139 -1.43 12.55 -3.90
C ASP A 139 -0.64 11.32 -3.47
N THR A 140 0.35 11.55 -2.64
CA THR A 140 1.13 10.51 -1.98
C THR A 140 1.17 10.76 -0.48
N VAL A 141 0.80 9.74 0.31
CA VAL A 141 0.92 9.78 1.76
C VAL A 141 2.05 8.86 2.19
N LEU A 142 2.94 9.38 3.02
CA LEU A 142 4.01 8.62 3.67
C LEU A 142 3.49 8.03 4.97
N ILE A 143 3.75 6.75 5.18
CA ILE A 143 3.35 6.00 6.37
C ILE A 143 4.62 5.41 6.99
N PRO A 144 5.37 6.20 7.77
CA PRO A 144 6.59 5.73 8.39
C PRO A 144 6.29 4.69 9.50
N ARG A 145 5.13 4.82 10.15
CA ARG A 145 4.62 3.92 11.19
C ARG A 145 3.16 4.21 11.49
N GLY A 146 2.52 3.34 12.28
CA GLY A 146 1.16 3.52 12.78
C GLY A 146 0.08 2.88 11.93
N TYR A 147 -1.13 2.95 12.43
CA TYR A 147 -2.35 2.46 11.79
C TYR A 147 -2.80 3.44 10.70
N HIS A 148 -3.31 2.92 9.56
CA HIS A 148 -3.51 3.75 8.37
C HIS A 148 -4.75 3.39 7.53
N PRO A 149 -5.97 3.46 8.10
CA PRO A 149 -7.20 3.20 7.36
C PRO A 149 -7.51 4.30 6.33
N VAL A 150 -8.17 3.88 5.23
CA VAL A 150 -8.54 4.74 4.09
C VAL A 150 -10.02 4.59 3.81
N VAL A 151 -10.67 5.68 3.38
CA VAL A 151 -12.05 5.67 2.89
C VAL A 151 -12.20 6.49 1.61
N ALA A 152 -12.94 5.94 0.65
CA ALA A 152 -13.34 6.65 -0.56
C ALA A 152 -14.57 7.54 -0.27
N CYS A 153 -14.64 8.73 -0.86
CA CYS A 153 -15.85 9.53 -0.83
C CYS A 153 -16.97 8.81 -1.60
N PRO A 154 -18.24 8.89 -1.15
CA PRO A 154 -19.37 8.36 -1.91
C PRO A 154 -19.39 8.91 -3.34
N GLY A 155 -19.64 8.03 -4.32
CA GLY A 155 -19.69 8.38 -5.74
C GLY A 155 -18.35 8.33 -6.48
N TYR A 156 -17.21 8.17 -5.78
CA TYR A 156 -15.89 8.11 -6.37
C TYR A 156 -15.18 6.79 -6.03
N ALA A 157 -14.73 6.06 -7.03
CA ALA A 157 -13.80 4.96 -6.81
C ALA A 157 -12.41 5.54 -6.47
N LEU A 158 -11.80 5.03 -5.40
CA LEU A 158 -10.49 5.46 -4.96
C LEU A 158 -9.54 4.27 -5.00
N ASN A 159 -8.54 4.39 -5.86
CA ASN A 159 -7.49 3.41 -5.99
C ASN A 159 -6.22 3.96 -5.37
N TYR A 160 -5.38 3.09 -4.87
CA TYR A 160 -4.02 3.50 -4.49
C TYR A 160 -3.03 2.36 -4.74
N THR A 161 -1.87 2.75 -5.24
CA THR A 161 -0.69 1.90 -5.28
C THR A 161 -0.02 1.99 -3.93
N TRP A 162 0.16 0.85 -3.28
CA TRP A 162 0.89 0.74 -2.03
C TRP A 162 2.26 0.10 -2.27
N VAL A 163 3.27 0.67 -1.62
CA VAL A 163 4.64 0.16 -1.67
C VAL A 163 5.20 0.15 -0.26
N LEU A 164 5.56 -1.04 0.21
CA LEU A 164 6.23 -1.25 1.48
C LEU A 164 7.72 -1.48 1.25
N ALA A 165 8.54 -1.00 2.18
CA ALA A 165 9.97 -1.21 2.16
C ALA A 165 10.50 -1.55 3.56
N GLY A 166 11.18 -2.67 3.70
CA GLY A 166 11.77 -3.09 4.99
C GLY A 166 12.76 -4.23 4.85
N GLU A 167 13.59 -4.43 5.86
CA GLU A 167 14.56 -5.55 5.87
C GLU A 167 13.87 -6.90 6.07
N GLY A 168 12.82 -6.92 6.88
CA GLY A 168 12.05 -8.12 7.19
C GLY A 168 11.00 -8.51 6.17
N ARG A 169 11.00 -7.94 4.98
CA ARG A 169 10.12 -8.13 3.83
C ARG A 169 9.21 -9.37 3.91
N THR A 170 8.09 -9.24 4.63
CA THR A 170 7.12 -10.34 4.81
C THR A 170 5.72 -9.81 4.59
N TYR A 171 5.11 -10.18 3.47
CA TYR A 171 3.73 -9.80 3.19
C TYR A 171 2.78 -10.51 4.15
N GLY A 172 1.91 -9.73 4.81
CA GLY A 172 0.96 -10.23 5.80
C GLY A 172 1.43 -10.12 7.25
N ALA A 173 2.69 -9.75 7.50
CA ALA A 173 3.20 -9.57 8.85
C ALA A 173 2.89 -8.16 9.39
N TRP A 174 1.64 -7.97 9.82
CA TRP A 174 1.11 -6.74 10.43
C TRP A 174 0.21 -7.03 11.62
N SER A 175 0.04 -6.07 12.50
CA SER A 175 -0.84 -6.14 13.66
C SER A 175 -2.05 -5.22 13.51
N ASP A 176 -3.24 -5.75 13.73
CA ASP A 176 -4.46 -4.94 13.79
C ASP A 176 -4.49 -4.07 15.05
N ASP A 177 -5.15 -2.92 14.97
CA ASP A 177 -5.49 -2.16 16.16
C ASP A 177 -6.46 -2.98 17.03
N PRO A 178 -6.08 -3.31 18.27
CA PRO A 178 -6.90 -4.12 19.15
C PRO A 178 -8.27 -3.50 19.45
N ASN A 179 -8.39 -2.17 19.40
CA ASN A 179 -9.67 -1.49 19.59
C ASN A 179 -10.65 -1.69 18.42
N HIS A 180 -10.14 -2.07 17.26
CA HIS A 180 -10.91 -2.23 16.02
C HIS A 180 -10.88 -3.65 15.45
N ALA A 181 -10.11 -4.56 16.03
CA ALA A 181 -9.97 -5.94 15.54
C ALA A 181 -11.29 -6.73 15.50
N TRP A 182 -12.27 -6.36 16.33
CA TRP A 182 -13.62 -6.93 16.36
C TRP A 182 -14.36 -6.84 15.02
N ILE A 183 -14.02 -5.86 14.17
CA ILE A 183 -14.62 -5.67 12.84
C ILE A 183 -14.56 -6.94 11.98
N LYS A 184 -13.52 -7.76 12.16
CA LYS A 184 -13.38 -9.04 11.44
C LYS A 184 -14.44 -10.07 11.82
N GLN A 185 -15.00 -9.93 13.02
CA GLN A 185 -15.98 -10.87 13.59
C GLN A 185 -17.43 -10.37 13.43
N ALA A 186 -17.62 -9.08 13.23
CA ALA A 186 -18.93 -8.43 13.11
C ALA A 186 -19.70 -8.84 11.85
#